data_de524bd9037873554d6316ac0a419d10
#
_entry.id   de524bd9037873554d6316ac0a419d10
#
_cell.length_a   1.000
_cell.length_b   1.000
_cell.length_c   1.000
_cell.angle_alpha   90.00
_cell.angle_beta   90.00
_cell.angle_gamma   90.00
#
_symmetry.space_group_name_H-M   'P 1'
#
loop_
_entity.id
_entity.type
_entity.pdbx_description
1 polymer ?
#
loop_
_entity_poly.entity_id
_entity_poly.type
_entity_poly.pdbx_seq_one_letter_code
_entity_poly.pdbx_strand_id
1 'polypeptide(L)'
;MREVTLLIRHHDTPESDVSANYPDVTLRSRSSMTGRTSNRKRIIEVSGDPEVIPEFLDEFGDASPVLDLEPLSPVGRSRTYVAMTYDAYQWDSISERLSDMEVYYRNGTTITAGWERWTLYLEDHESIGDIRASL
;
A
#
# COMPACT_ATOMS: atom_id res chain seq x y z
N MET A 1 13.35 9.43 20.16
CA MET A 1 12.55 8.79 19.09
C MET A 1 13.44 7.87 18.30
N ARG A 2 12.95 6.67 17.99
CA ARG A 2 13.70 5.65 17.25
C ARG A 2 13.07 5.42 15.90
N GLU A 3 13.88 5.19 14.87
CA GLU A 3 13.42 4.75 13.56
C GLU A 3 13.47 3.22 13.50
N VAL A 4 12.35 2.60 13.15
CA VAL A 4 12.21 1.15 13.08
C VAL A 4 11.59 0.76 11.74
N THR A 5 12.14 -0.26 11.08
CA THR A 5 11.56 -0.85 9.88
C THR A 5 10.75 -2.09 10.24
N LEU A 6 9.51 -2.14 9.78
CA LEU A 6 8.60 -3.26 10.01
C LEU A 6 8.20 -3.87 8.66
N LEU A 7 8.36 -5.18 8.52
CA LEU A 7 7.87 -5.94 7.37
C LEU A 7 6.60 -6.66 7.77
N ILE A 8 5.51 -6.41 7.04
CA ILE A 8 4.21 -6.98 7.34
C ILE A 8 3.68 -7.70 6.11
N ARG A 9 3.17 -8.91 6.30
CA ARG A 9 2.37 -9.59 5.30
C ARG A 9 0.91 -9.48 5.71
N HIS A 10 0.19 -8.57 5.06
CA HIS A 10 -1.20 -8.26 5.38
C HIS A 10 -2.11 -9.01 4.41
N HIS A 11 -2.65 -10.14 4.85
CA HIS A 11 -3.58 -10.94 4.06
C HIS A 11 -4.92 -10.20 3.86
N ASP A 12 -5.64 -10.59 2.82
CA ASP A 12 -6.97 -10.06 2.48
C ASP A 12 -6.99 -8.58 2.08
N THR A 13 -5.84 -8.06 1.64
CA THR A 13 -5.78 -6.77 0.98
C THR A 13 -5.31 -6.93 -0.47
N PRO A 14 -5.89 -6.19 -1.42
CA PRO A 14 -5.54 -6.37 -2.83
C PRO A 14 -4.08 -6.05 -3.12
N GLU A 15 -3.49 -5.05 -2.44
CA GLU A 15 -2.09 -4.70 -2.63
C GLU A 15 -1.15 -5.85 -2.30
N SER A 16 -1.38 -6.52 -1.18
CA SER A 16 -0.54 -7.64 -0.75
C SER A 16 -0.85 -8.92 -1.55
N ASP A 17 -2.13 -9.23 -1.72
CA ASP A 17 -2.54 -10.48 -2.36
C ASP A 17 -2.20 -10.51 -3.85
N VAL A 18 -2.43 -9.41 -4.57
CA VAL A 18 -2.10 -9.35 -6.00
C VAL A 18 -0.58 -9.26 -6.20
N SER A 19 0.12 -8.44 -5.42
CA SER A 19 1.58 -8.30 -5.55
C SER A 19 2.33 -9.61 -5.26
N ALA A 20 1.76 -10.49 -4.46
CA ALA A 20 2.34 -11.81 -4.19
C ALA A 20 2.49 -12.67 -5.46
N ASN A 21 1.63 -12.45 -6.45
CA ASN A 21 1.67 -13.14 -7.74
C ASN A 21 2.62 -12.48 -8.76
N TYR A 22 3.16 -11.30 -8.42
CA TYR A 22 4.04 -10.51 -9.31
C TYR A 22 5.26 -10.04 -8.52
N PRO A 23 6.19 -10.95 -8.18
CA PRO A 23 7.31 -10.63 -7.27
C PRO A 23 8.27 -9.57 -7.80
N ASP A 24 8.28 -9.34 -9.12
CA ASP A 24 9.13 -8.32 -9.74
C ASP A 24 8.45 -6.94 -9.83
N VAL A 25 7.22 -6.82 -9.35
CA VAL A 25 6.48 -5.54 -9.31
C VAL A 25 6.52 -4.97 -7.91
N THR A 26 6.88 -3.70 -7.81
CA THR A 26 6.89 -2.96 -6.55
C THR A 26 5.85 -1.85 -6.58
N LEU A 27 5.03 -1.78 -5.55
CA LEU A 27 4.10 -0.69 -5.31
C LEU A 27 4.71 0.27 -4.30
N ARG A 28 4.53 1.57 -4.55
CA ARG A 28 4.93 2.60 -3.58
C ARG A 28 3.82 3.64 -3.46
N SER A 29 3.37 3.88 -2.25
CA SER A 29 2.41 4.94 -1.96
C SER A 29 3.08 6.30 -2.20
N ARG A 30 2.46 7.17 -3.01
CA ARG A 30 3.00 8.48 -3.39
C ARG A 30 2.17 9.64 -2.86
N SER A 31 1.00 9.37 -2.31
CA SER A 31 0.16 10.37 -1.69
C SER A 31 -0.49 9.81 -0.44
N SER A 32 -0.99 10.70 0.42
CA SER A 32 -1.88 10.30 1.50
C SER A 32 -3.23 9.91 0.93
N MET A 33 -4.00 9.15 1.71
CA MET A 33 -5.37 8.84 1.38
C MET A 33 -6.24 10.08 1.49
N THR A 34 -7.19 10.25 0.55
CA THR A 34 -8.15 11.34 0.58
C THR A 34 -9.52 10.83 0.18
N GLY A 35 -10.58 11.47 0.66
CA GLY A 35 -11.97 11.13 0.34
C GLY A 35 -12.91 11.61 1.41
N ARG A 36 -14.20 11.77 1.04
CA ARG A 36 -15.22 12.34 1.91
C ARG A 36 -16.19 11.32 2.49
N THR A 37 -16.31 10.18 1.84
CA THR A 37 -17.28 9.14 2.21
C THR A 37 -16.52 7.83 2.46
N SER A 38 -17.17 6.71 2.16
CA SER A 38 -16.52 5.40 2.17
C SER A 38 -15.45 5.26 1.10
N ASN A 39 -15.50 6.05 0.03
CA ASN A 39 -14.53 5.97 -1.05
C ASN A 39 -13.28 6.76 -0.69
N ARG A 40 -12.12 6.13 -0.86
CA ARG A 40 -10.82 6.76 -0.67
C ARG A 40 -10.04 6.71 -1.97
N LYS A 41 -9.18 7.71 -2.17
CA LYS A 41 -8.31 7.84 -3.34
C LYS A 41 -6.88 7.96 -2.90
N ARG A 42 -5.99 7.36 -3.67
CA ARG A 42 -4.56 7.41 -3.41
C ARG A 42 -3.80 7.24 -4.71
N ILE A 43 -2.64 7.90 -4.81
CA ILE A 43 -1.73 7.72 -5.95
C ILE A 43 -0.69 6.67 -5.57
N ILE A 44 -0.49 5.71 -6.45
CA ILE A 44 0.48 4.62 -6.30
C ILE A 44 1.44 4.65 -7.48
N GLU A 45 2.73 4.50 -7.19
CA GLU A 45 3.76 4.24 -8.19
C GLU A 45 3.91 2.73 -8.32
N VAL A 46 3.80 2.24 -9.55
CA VAL A 46 3.99 0.83 -9.90
C VAL A 46 5.25 0.72 -10.73
N SER A 47 6.23 -0.04 -10.27
CA SER A 47 7.49 -0.22 -10.98
C SER A 47 7.82 -1.71 -11.17
N GLY A 48 8.51 -2.02 -12.26
CA GLY A 48 8.88 -3.38 -12.62
C GLY A 48 9.04 -3.58 -14.11
N ASP A 49 8.92 -4.83 -14.57
CA ASP A 49 8.99 -5.17 -15.98
C ASP A 49 7.82 -4.53 -16.75
N PRO A 50 8.10 -3.69 -17.78
CA PRO A 50 7.03 -3.03 -18.55
C PRO A 50 6.07 -4.01 -19.24
N GLU A 51 6.48 -5.25 -19.50
CA GLU A 51 5.61 -6.26 -20.09
C GLU A 51 4.67 -6.90 -19.07
N VAL A 52 5.02 -6.86 -17.80
CA VAL A 52 4.27 -7.47 -16.69
C VAL A 52 3.27 -6.48 -16.08
N ILE A 53 3.62 -5.21 -16.03
CA ILE A 53 2.80 -4.18 -15.38
C ILE A 53 1.35 -4.13 -15.91
N PRO A 54 1.07 -4.20 -17.22
CA PRO A 54 -0.32 -4.18 -17.69
C PRO A 54 -1.17 -5.33 -17.12
N GLU A 55 -0.65 -6.53 -17.09
CA GLU A 55 -1.33 -7.69 -16.51
C GLU A 55 -1.57 -7.51 -15.01
N PHE A 56 -0.55 -7.02 -14.30
CA PHE A 56 -0.67 -6.69 -12.89
C PHE A 56 -1.78 -5.67 -12.63
N LEU A 57 -1.84 -4.59 -13.42
CA LEU A 57 -2.86 -3.56 -13.26
C LEU A 57 -4.27 -4.08 -13.53
N ASP A 58 -4.43 -4.98 -14.50
CA ASP A 58 -5.73 -5.60 -14.78
C ASP A 58 -6.19 -6.43 -13.58
N GLU A 59 -5.34 -7.28 -13.03
CA GLU A 59 -5.68 -8.09 -11.86
C GLU A 59 -5.93 -7.24 -10.62
N PHE A 60 -5.11 -6.23 -10.41
CA PHE A 60 -5.25 -5.30 -9.28
C PHE A 60 -6.56 -4.52 -9.37
N GLY A 61 -6.90 -4.01 -10.55
CA GLY A 61 -8.13 -3.26 -10.78
C GLY A 61 -9.40 -4.10 -10.59
N ASP A 62 -9.31 -5.40 -10.82
CA ASP A 62 -10.43 -6.32 -10.62
C ASP A 62 -10.55 -6.83 -9.18
N ALA A 63 -9.56 -6.57 -8.34
CA ALA A 63 -9.54 -7.06 -6.96
C ALA A 63 -10.43 -6.19 -6.07
N SER A 64 -11.44 -6.80 -5.43
CA SER A 64 -12.21 -6.10 -4.39
C SER A 64 -11.28 -5.80 -3.20
N PRO A 65 -11.34 -4.62 -2.58
CA PRO A 65 -12.33 -3.54 -2.71
C PRO A 65 -11.93 -2.39 -3.66
N VAL A 66 -11.05 -2.63 -4.62
CA VAL A 66 -10.69 -1.62 -5.62
C VAL A 66 -11.91 -1.32 -6.49
N LEU A 67 -12.27 -0.04 -6.60
CA LEU A 67 -13.41 0.41 -7.39
C LEU A 67 -13.00 0.96 -8.76
N ASP A 68 -11.83 1.60 -8.82
CA ASP A 68 -11.32 2.18 -10.05
C ASP A 68 -9.80 2.31 -9.98
N LEU A 69 -9.15 2.17 -11.12
CA LEU A 69 -7.71 2.29 -11.25
C LEU A 69 -7.40 3.06 -12.53
N GLU A 70 -7.00 4.33 -12.41
CA GLU A 70 -6.77 5.20 -13.55
C GLU A 70 -5.29 5.48 -13.73
N PRO A 71 -4.66 5.08 -14.85
CA PRO A 71 -3.28 5.45 -15.13
C PRO A 71 -3.14 6.96 -15.31
N LEU A 72 -2.15 7.54 -14.61
CA LEU A 72 -1.80 8.96 -14.71
C LEU A 72 -0.62 9.20 -15.63
N SER A 73 0.06 8.14 -16.04
CA SER A 73 1.18 8.17 -16.97
C SER A 73 1.07 7.01 -17.94
N PRO A 74 1.79 7.03 -19.09
CA PRO A 74 1.70 5.94 -20.05
C PRO A 74 2.06 4.59 -19.45
N VAL A 75 1.21 3.58 -19.70
CA VAL A 75 1.50 2.19 -19.39
C VAL A 75 2.43 1.63 -20.45
N GLY A 76 3.30 0.68 -20.09
CA GLY A 76 4.30 0.12 -21.01
C GLY A 76 5.70 0.60 -20.75
N ARG A 77 5.91 1.33 -19.64
CA ARG A 77 7.22 1.73 -19.11
C ARG A 77 7.50 0.98 -17.81
N SER A 78 8.74 1.02 -17.36
CA SER A 78 9.17 0.37 -16.10
C SER A 78 8.60 1.03 -14.85
N ARG A 79 7.94 2.18 -15.01
CA ARG A 79 7.31 2.92 -13.91
C ARG A 79 6.02 3.57 -14.42
N THR A 80 4.93 3.35 -13.70
CA THR A 80 3.62 3.92 -14.01
C THR A 80 3.01 4.45 -12.73
N TYR A 81 2.39 5.63 -12.82
CA TYR A 81 1.61 6.19 -11.70
C TYR A 81 0.14 5.96 -11.96
N VAL A 82 -0.57 5.50 -10.95
CA VAL A 82 -2.00 5.23 -11.05
C VAL A 82 -2.75 5.89 -9.89
N ALA A 83 -3.94 6.40 -10.19
CA ALA A 83 -4.87 6.86 -9.19
C ALA A 83 -5.82 5.71 -8.86
N MET A 84 -5.81 5.26 -7.62
CA MET A 84 -6.66 4.18 -7.15
C MET A 84 -7.80 4.74 -6.32
N THR A 85 -9.02 4.29 -6.61
CA THR A 85 -10.20 4.52 -5.77
C THR A 85 -10.62 3.20 -5.17
N TYR A 86 -10.86 3.16 -3.86
CA TYR A 86 -11.24 1.94 -3.17
C TYR A 86 -12.31 2.21 -2.09
N ASP A 87 -13.00 1.14 -1.69
CA ASP A 87 -14.00 1.18 -0.64
C ASP A 87 -13.31 0.98 0.73
N ALA A 88 -13.23 2.06 1.50
CA ALA A 88 -12.54 2.07 2.78
C ALA A 88 -13.24 1.19 3.84
N TYR A 89 -14.53 0.92 3.71
CA TYR A 89 -15.22 0.01 4.63
C TYR A 89 -14.81 -1.44 4.45
N GLN A 90 -14.30 -1.80 3.27
CA GLN A 90 -13.88 -3.16 2.97
C GLN A 90 -12.36 -3.33 3.04
N TRP A 91 -11.62 -2.26 3.33
CA TRP A 91 -10.17 -2.28 3.37
C TRP A 91 -9.66 -1.92 4.75
N ASP A 92 -9.18 -2.92 5.47
CA ASP A 92 -8.53 -2.76 6.77
C ASP A 92 -7.06 -2.40 6.56
N SER A 93 -6.75 -1.10 6.52
CA SER A 93 -5.41 -0.62 6.19
C SER A 93 -4.52 -0.50 7.41
N ILE A 94 -3.23 -0.82 7.23
CA ILE A 94 -2.20 -0.65 8.26
C ILE A 94 -2.04 0.84 8.61
N SER A 95 -2.12 1.74 7.62
CA SER A 95 -1.99 3.17 7.86
C SER A 95 -3.06 3.71 8.82
N GLU A 96 -4.29 3.25 8.71
CA GLU A 96 -5.36 3.64 9.63
C GLU A 96 -5.10 3.10 11.03
N ARG A 97 -4.66 1.86 11.15
CA ARG A 97 -4.31 1.28 12.45
C ARG A 97 -3.18 2.03 13.13
N LEU A 98 -2.12 2.39 12.40
CA LEU A 98 -1.01 3.18 12.93
C LEU A 98 -1.48 4.56 13.37
N SER A 99 -2.34 5.21 12.59
CA SER A 99 -2.92 6.50 12.96
C SER A 99 -3.76 6.41 14.23
N ASP A 100 -4.55 5.37 14.37
CA ASP A 100 -5.38 5.15 15.58
C ASP A 100 -4.52 4.94 16.82
N MET A 101 -3.34 4.34 16.67
CA MET A 101 -2.38 4.16 17.77
C MET A 101 -1.48 5.37 17.97
N GLU A 102 -1.66 6.44 17.17
CA GLU A 102 -0.83 7.65 17.21
C GLU A 102 0.66 7.37 16.96
N VAL A 103 0.96 6.39 16.08
CA VAL A 103 2.32 6.04 15.67
C VAL A 103 2.67 6.77 14.39
N TYR A 104 3.80 7.48 14.40
CA TYR A 104 4.31 8.14 13.22
C TYR A 104 4.91 7.13 12.23
N TYR A 105 4.64 7.33 10.95
CA TYR A 105 5.26 6.53 9.89
C TYR A 105 5.70 7.41 8.73
N ARG A 106 6.73 6.94 8.01
CA ARG A 106 7.24 7.64 6.82
C ARG A 106 6.33 7.39 5.64
N ASN A 107 6.05 8.42 4.85
CA ASN A 107 5.38 8.27 3.56
C ASN A 107 6.25 7.47 2.60
N GLY A 108 5.63 6.80 1.64
CA GLY A 108 6.35 6.02 0.65
C GLY A 108 6.54 4.56 1.04
N THR A 109 5.62 4.03 1.84
CA THR A 109 5.54 2.58 2.10
C THR A 109 5.59 1.80 0.81
N THR A 110 6.42 0.75 0.77
CA THR A 110 6.56 -0.10 -0.40
C THR A 110 5.94 -1.47 -0.15
N ILE A 111 5.42 -2.07 -1.23
CA ILE A 111 4.86 -3.42 -1.21
C ILE A 111 5.51 -4.21 -2.34
N THR A 112 6.16 -5.31 -2.02
CA THR A 112 6.81 -6.19 -2.98
C THR A 112 6.56 -7.64 -2.60
N ALA A 113 6.15 -8.46 -3.56
CA ALA A 113 5.90 -9.90 -3.37
C ALA A 113 4.99 -10.20 -2.16
N GLY A 114 4.00 -9.34 -1.92
CA GLY A 114 3.04 -9.49 -0.83
C GLY A 114 3.51 -8.94 0.51
N TRP A 115 4.72 -8.38 0.60
CA TRP A 115 5.26 -7.82 1.83
C TRP A 115 5.21 -6.30 1.81
N GLU A 116 4.61 -5.70 2.86
CA GLU A 116 4.59 -4.26 3.09
C GLU A 116 5.78 -3.88 3.96
N ARG A 117 6.53 -2.88 3.52
CA ARG A 117 7.67 -2.34 4.26
C ARG A 117 7.32 -0.97 4.81
N TRP A 118 7.24 -0.88 6.12
CA TRP A 118 6.90 0.33 6.85
C TRP A 118 8.10 0.85 7.62
N THR A 119 8.34 2.16 7.58
CA THR A 119 9.30 2.84 8.45
C THR A 119 8.52 3.62 9.50
N LEU A 120 8.70 3.26 10.75
CA LEU A 120 8.00 3.84 11.89
C LEU A 120 8.97 4.68 12.72
N TYR A 121 8.43 5.69 13.38
CA TYR A 121 9.16 6.51 14.35
C TYR A 121 8.50 6.35 15.71
N LEU A 122 9.21 5.71 16.65
CA LEU A 122 8.68 5.36 17.95
C LEU A 122 9.23 6.28 19.03
N GLU A 123 8.36 6.72 19.92
CA GLU A 123 8.76 7.37 21.15
C GLU A 123 9.51 6.38 22.03
N ASP A 124 10.32 6.87 22.99
CA ASP A 124 11.15 6.01 23.84
C ASP A 124 10.34 5.02 24.69
N HIS A 125 9.10 5.39 25.03
CA HIS A 125 8.21 4.53 25.81
C HIS A 125 7.45 3.50 24.98
N GLU A 126 7.48 3.62 23.64
CA GLU A 126 6.74 2.72 22.75
C GLU A 126 7.54 1.47 22.44
N SER A 127 6.87 0.32 22.40
CA SER A 127 7.46 -0.98 22.10
C SER A 127 7.03 -1.44 20.71
N ILE A 128 8.00 -1.82 19.86
CA ILE A 128 7.69 -2.40 18.54
C ILE A 128 6.90 -3.71 18.67
N GLY A 129 7.14 -4.48 19.72
CA GLY A 129 6.41 -5.72 19.98
C GLY A 129 4.93 -5.46 20.24
N ASP A 130 4.60 -4.44 21.04
CA ASP A 130 3.22 -4.06 21.34
C ASP A 130 2.51 -3.52 20.10
N ILE A 131 3.20 -2.71 19.30
CA ILE A 131 2.66 -2.19 18.06
C ILE A 131 2.38 -3.33 17.07
N ARG A 132 3.34 -4.24 16.88
CA ARG A 132 3.18 -5.39 16.01
C ARG A 132 2.00 -6.26 16.41
N ALA A 133 1.80 -6.49 17.70
CA ALA A 133 0.70 -7.29 18.21
C ALA A 133 -0.67 -6.65 17.94
N SER A 134 -0.72 -5.34 17.75
CA SER A 134 -1.96 -4.59 17.48
C SER A 134 -2.28 -4.44 15.99
N LEU A 135 -1.38 -4.86 15.11
CA LEU A 135 -1.56 -4.74 13.66
C LEU A 135 -2.21 -5.95 13.01
#